data_0db013cfebac009e2e7d63f4cbb46379
#
_entry.id   0db013cfebac009e2e7d63f4cbb46379
#
_cell.length_a   1.000
_cell.length_b   1.000
_cell.length_c   1.000
_cell.angle_alpha   90.00
_cell.angle_beta   90.00
_cell.angle_gamma   90.00
#
_symmetry.space_group_name_H-M   'P 1'
#
loop_
_entity.id
_entity.type
_entity.pdbx_description
1 polymer ?
#
loop_
_entity_poly.entity_id
_entity_poly.type
_entity_poly.pdbx_seq_one_letter_code
_entity_poly.pdbx_strand_id
1 'polypeptide(L)'
;IEHHAVGNTLVDMAYKGLIRLSYVNLDKDGFVNLKHLEELLESNDRSFVSLMHANNEIGNLLPLKECGEVCKKHNAIFHSDTVQTMAHYRFDLQDLYVHFITAAAHKFHGPKGNGFLYVREDISIKPLIYGGSQERNLRAGTENVYGIAGLSKALEVSYRDLDEHRKHIEEIKSYTINSLKEAISGVEFNGACTDFDNSL
;
A
#
# COMPACT_ATOMS: atom_id res chain seq x y z
N ILE A 1 -3.69 -6.00 -7.65
CA ILE A 1 -4.52 -6.58 -6.57
C ILE A 1 -4.71 -5.50 -5.51
N GLU A 2 -5.76 -4.72 -5.64
CA GLU A 2 -6.08 -3.61 -4.74
C GLU A 2 -7.06 -4.04 -3.64
N HIS A 3 -7.02 -3.39 -2.49
CA HIS A 3 -8.09 -3.46 -1.51
C HIS A 3 -9.39 -2.87 -2.10
N HIS A 4 -10.55 -3.39 -1.69
CA HIS A 4 -11.85 -2.93 -2.17
C HIS A 4 -12.08 -1.43 -1.97
N ALA A 5 -11.47 -0.81 -0.98
CA ALA A 5 -11.54 0.64 -0.76
C ALA A 5 -11.02 1.46 -1.96
N VAL A 6 -9.99 0.97 -2.64
CA VAL A 6 -9.46 1.59 -3.86
C VAL A 6 -10.19 1.04 -5.09
N GLY A 7 -10.26 -0.28 -5.23
CA GLY A 7 -10.81 -0.93 -6.42
C GLY A 7 -12.25 -0.52 -6.73
N ASN A 8 -13.15 -0.58 -5.73
CA ASN A 8 -14.55 -0.23 -5.93
C ASN A 8 -14.72 1.26 -6.26
N THR A 9 -13.91 2.14 -5.67
CA THR A 9 -13.94 3.57 -5.98
C THR A 9 -13.55 3.83 -7.44
N LEU A 10 -12.49 3.19 -7.92
CA LEU A 10 -12.04 3.33 -9.30
C LEU A 10 -13.05 2.78 -10.31
N VAL A 11 -13.67 1.65 -10.00
CA VAL A 11 -14.74 1.06 -10.82
C VAL A 11 -15.95 2.00 -10.92
N ASP A 12 -16.40 2.58 -9.80
CA ASP A 12 -17.49 3.56 -9.81
C ASP A 12 -17.16 4.82 -10.62
N MET A 13 -15.92 5.34 -10.48
CA MET A 13 -15.46 6.48 -11.27
C MET A 13 -15.42 6.17 -12.77
N ALA A 14 -14.98 4.98 -13.15
CA ALA A 14 -14.97 4.53 -14.53
C ALA A 14 -16.40 4.35 -15.09
N TYR A 15 -17.30 3.77 -14.30
CA TYR A 15 -18.71 3.64 -14.66
C TYR A 15 -19.38 5.00 -14.92
N LYS A 16 -19.01 6.01 -14.15
CA LYS A 16 -19.46 7.40 -14.32
C LYS A 16 -18.76 8.15 -15.48
N GLY A 17 -17.85 7.51 -16.18
CA GLY A 17 -17.09 8.13 -17.28
C GLY A 17 -16.09 9.21 -16.85
N LEU A 18 -15.72 9.24 -15.56
CA LEU A 18 -14.79 10.23 -15.01
C LEU A 18 -13.33 9.87 -15.29
N ILE A 19 -13.05 8.57 -15.42
CA ILE A 19 -11.71 8.05 -15.73
C ILE A 19 -11.80 6.91 -16.73
N ARG A 20 -10.68 6.61 -17.40
CA ARG A 20 -10.46 5.34 -18.07
C ARG A 20 -9.64 4.44 -17.13
N LEU A 21 -10.20 3.30 -16.73
CA LEU A 21 -9.56 2.34 -15.84
C LEU A 21 -8.87 1.25 -16.64
N SER A 22 -7.61 0.99 -16.32
CA SER A 22 -6.84 -0.14 -16.85
C SER A 22 -6.26 -0.94 -15.69
N TYR A 23 -6.08 -2.23 -15.86
CA TYR A 23 -5.48 -3.11 -14.87
C TYR A 23 -4.11 -3.57 -15.35
N VAL A 24 -3.11 -3.46 -14.48
CA VAL A 24 -1.79 -4.04 -14.73
C VAL A 24 -1.88 -5.56 -14.58
N ASN A 25 -1.31 -6.29 -15.55
CA ASN A 25 -1.26 -7.74 -15.49
C ASN A 25 -0.38 -8.21 -14.33
N LEU A 26 -0.72 -9.38 -13.80
CA LEU A 26 0.08 -10.11 -12.83
C LEU A 26 0.72 -11.33 -13.52
N ASP A 27 1.83 -11.80 -12.97
CA ASP A 27 2.36 -13.10 -13.33
C ASP A 27 1.57 -14.24 -12.63
N LYS A 28 2.00 -15.49 -12.86
CA LYS A 28 1.36 -16.68 -12.30
C LYS A 28 1.43 -16.74 -10.75
N ASP A 29 2.41 -16.07 -10.16
CA ASP A 29 2.64 -16.03 -8.72
C ASP A 29 2.01 -14.79 -8.06
N GLY A 30 1.35 -13.93 -8.86
CA GLY A 30 0.62 -12.76 -8.40
C GLY A 30 1.46 -11.50 -8.27
N PHE A 31 2.67 -11.46 -8.83
CA PHE A 31 3.48 -10.24 -8.89
C PHE A 31 3.09 -9.34 -10.05
N VAL A 32 3.24 -8.04 -9.84
CA VAL A 32 2.96 -7.02 -10.85
C VAL A 32 3.94 -7.13 -12.04
N ASN A 33 3.39 -7.15 -13.25
CA ASN A 33 4.18 -7.13 -14.48
C ASN A 33 4.61 -5.69 -14.80
N LEU A 34 5.86 -5.35 -14.47
CA LEU A 34 6.42 -4.01 -14.70
C LEU A 34 6.44 -3.62 -16.18
N LYS A 35 6.67 -4.59 -17.09
CA LYS A 35 6.66 -4.32 -18.53
C LYS A 35 5.28 -3.90 -19.00
N HIS A 36 4.23 -4.59 -18.56
CA HIS A 36 2.86 -4.21 -18.89
C HIS A 36 2.45 -2.87 -18.25
N LEU A 37 2.95 -2.56 -17.04
CA LEU A 37 2.79 -1.23 -16.45
C LEU A 37 3.38 -0.15 -17.36
N GLU A 38 4.59 -0.36 -17.85
CA GLU A 38 5.27 0.57 -18.76
C GLU A 38 4.50 0.74 -20.09
N GLU A 39 4.06 -0.35 -20.73
CA GLU A 39 3.25 -0.34 -21.95
C GLU A 39 1.95 0.47 -21.78
N LEU A 40 1.29 0.34 -20.62
CA LEU A 40 0.09 1.13 -20.30
C LEU A 40 0.41 2.62 -20.16
N LEU A 41 1.54 2.96 -19.56
CA LEU A 41 1.95 4.35 -19.38
C LEU A 41 2.41 5.00 -20.69
N GLU A 42 3.10 4.27 -21.57
CA GLU A 42 3.46 4.74 -22.92
C GLU A 42 2.23 5.10 -23.77
N SER A 43 1.13 4.42 -23.56
CA SER A 43 -0.12 4.62 -24.29
C SER A 43 -0.99 5.75 -23.74
N ASN A 44 -0.57 6.45 -22.68
CA ASN A 44 -1.40 7.41 -21.96
C ASN A 44 -0.60 8.60 -21.39
N ASP A 45 -0.83 9.80 -21.92
CA ASP A 45 -0.09 11.02 -21.56
C ASP A 45 -0.31 11.49 -20.11
N ARG A 46 -1.42 11.13 -19.48
CA ARG A 46 -1.77 11.54 -18.12
C ARG A 46 -2.29 10.35 -17.34
N SER A 47 -1.47 9.81 -16.47
CA SER A 47 -1.79 8.60 -15.73
C SER A 47 -1.69 8.81 -14.23
N PHE A 48 -2.64 8.22 -13.51
CA PHE A 48 -2.59 7.98 -12.08
C PHE A 48 -2.48 6.48 -11.85
N VAL A 49 -1.38 6.05 -11.26
CA VAL A 49 -1.11 4.65 -10.94
C VAL A 49 -1.45 4.42 -9.48
N SER A 50 -2.23 3.39 -9.19
CA SER A 50 -2.48 2.92 -7.83
C SER A 50 -2.11 1.44 -7.74
N LEU A 51 -1.13 1.11 -6.91
CA LEU A 51 -0.66 -0.25 -6.68
C LEU A 51 -0.44 -0.47 -5.18
N MET A 52 -1.18 -1.42 -4.60
CA MET A 52 -1.07 -1.77 -3.19
C MET A 52 0.29 -2.42 -2.90
N HIS A 53 0.97 -1.98 -1.83
CA HIS A 53 2.32 -2.46 -1.51
C HIS A 53 2.34 -3.94 -1.07
N ALA A 54 1.40 -4.34 -0.23
CA ALA A 54 1.14 -5.76 0.03
C ALA A 54 -0.37 -5.99 0.15
N ASN A 55 -0.88 -6.94 -0.64
CA ASN A 55 -2.29 -7.28 -0.56
C ASN A 55 -2.59 -8.12 0.69
N ASN A 56 -3.72 -7.83 1.33
CA ASN A 56 -4.15 -8.47 2.57
C ASN A 56 -4.55 -9.96 2.43
N GLU A 57 -4.73 -10.46 1.20
CA GLU A 57 -5.13 -11.85 0.94
C GLU A 57 -3.92 -12.74 0.64
N ILE A 58 -3.01 -12.28 -0.22
CA ILE A 58 -1.89 -13.11 -0.69
C ILE A 58 -0.54 -12.68 -0.13
N GLY A 59 -0.43 -11.47 0.42
CA GLY A 59 0.79 -10.98 1.08
C GLY A 59 1.97 -10.65 0.17
N ASN A 60 1.88 -10.84 -1.15
CA ASN A 60 2.97 -10.51 -2.07
C ASN A 60 3.35 -9.03 -1.97
N LEU A 61 4.64 -8.75 -1.88
CA LEU A 61 5.18 -7.40 -1.85
C LEU A 61 5.33 -6.84 -3.27
N LEU A 62 4.85 -5.62 -3.45
CA LEU A 62 5.10 -4.85 -4.67
C LEU A 62 6.55 -4.35 -4.67
N PRO A 63 7.31 -4.48 -5.77
CA PRO A 63 8.60 -3.81 -5.92
C PRO A 63 8.37 -2.29 -6.08
N LEU A 64 8.17 -1.63 -4.92
CA LEU A 64 7.69 -0.24 -4.84
C LEU A 64 8.64 0.74 -5.51
N LYS A 65 9.95 0.53 -5.38
CA LYS A 65 10.98 1.37 -5.98
C LYS A 65 10.96 1.26 -7.49
N GLU A 66 10.93 0.05 -8.02
CA GLU A 66 10.90 -0.23 -9.46
C GLU A 66 9.61 0.29 -10.10
N CYS A 67 8.47 0.10 -9.45
CA CYS A 67 7.20 0.71 -9.88
C CYS A 67 7.30 2.24 -9.90
N GLY A 68 7.92 2.83 -8.89
CA GLY A 68 8.17 4.27 -8.81
C GLY A 68 9.05 4.78 -9.96
N GLU A 69 10.13 4.08 -10.30
CA GLU A 69 11.01 4.46 -11.41
C GLU A 69 10.29 4.39 -12.77
N VAL A 70 9.45 3.38 -12.99
CA VAL A 70 8.59 3.31 -14.19
C VAL A 70 7.63 4.49 -14.22
N CYS A 71 6.95 4.80 -13.12
CA CYS A 71 6.05 5.96 -13.03
C CYS A 71 6.79 7.28 -13.28
N LYS A 72 8.01 7.43 -12.74
CA LYS A 72 8.85 8.61 -12.92
C LYS A 72 9.23 8.84 -14.37
N LYS A 73 9.64 7.78 -15.07
CA LYS A 73 10.00 7.82 -16.49
C LYS A 73 8.86 8.38 -17.36
N HIS A 74 7.61 8.09 -17.00
CA HIS A 74 6.42 8.50 -17.74
C HIS A 74 5.66 9.68 -17.11
N ASN A 75 6.23 10.35 -16.12
CA ASN A 75 5.59 11.45 -15.36
C ASN A 75 4.21 11.09 -14.81
N ALA A 76 4.00 9.82 -14.47
CA ALA A 76 2.75 9.35 -13.88
C ALA A 76 2.70 9.66 -12.38
N ILE A 77 1.52 10.04 -11.90
CA ILE A 77 1.28 10.18 -10.46
C ILE A 77 1.14 8.79 -9.86
N PHE A 78 1.89 8.51 -8.80
CA PHE A 78 1.92 7.19 -8.17
C PHE A 78 1.39 7.24 -6.74
N HIS A 79 0.40 6.41 -6.45
CA HIS A 79 -0.17 6.11 -5.15
C HIS A 79 0.11 4.66 -4.77
N SER A 80 0.44 4.42 -3.51
CA SER A 80 0.49 3.07 -2.96
C SER A 80 -0.33 2.98 -1.68
N ASP A 81 -1.22 2.01 -1.62
CA ASP A 81 -1.86 1.59 -0.38
C ASP A 81 -0.86 0.77 0.42
N THR A 82 -0.37 1.35 1.52
CA THR A 82 0.58 0.72 2.44
C THR A 82 -0.07 0.29 3.76
N VAL A 83 -1.38 0.16 3.79
CA VAL A 83 -2.13 -0.17 5.02
C VAL A 83 -1.61 -1.44 5.67
N GLN A 84 -1.21 -2.45 4.91
CA GLN A 84 -0.68 -3.70 5.44
C GLN A 84 0.82 -3.64 5.77
N THR A 85 1.55 -2.66 5.25
CA THR A 85 3.01 -2.64 5.35
C THR A 85 3.56 -1.47 6.17
N MET A 86 2.74 -0.44 6.40
CA MET A 86 3.11 0.66 7.29
C MET A 86 3.40 0.11 8.70
N ALA A 87 4.53 0.51 9.27
CA ALA A 87 5.05 0.00 10.55
C ALA A 87 5.51 -1.48 10.54
N HIS A 88 5.46 -2.16 9.40
CA HIS A 88 6.06 -3.50 9.19
C HIS A 88 7.30 -3.44 8.30
N TYR A 89 7.45 -2.36 7.52
CA TYR A 89 8.61 -2.08 6.68
C TYR A 89 9.05 -0.63 6.88
N ARG A 90 10.35 -0.36 6.64
CA ARG A 90 10.88 1.01 6.63
C ARG A 90 10.65 1.63 5.25
N PHE A 91 10.11 2.84 5.24
CA PHE A 91 9.92 3.64 4.04
C PHE A 91 10.81 4.87 4.10
N ASP A 92 11.73 5.01 3.16
CA ASP A 92 12.40 6.29 2.91
C ASP A 92 11.72 6.98 1.72
N LEU A 93 10.89 7.96 2.01
CA LEU A 93 10.11 8.67 0.98
C LEU A 93 10.97 9.62 0.15
N GLN A 94 12.23 9.86 0.53
CA GLN A 94 13.17 10.63 -0.29
C GLN A 94 13.73 9.77 -1.43
N ASP A 95 13.89 8.47 -1.21
CA ASP A 95 14.39 7.52 -2.19
C ASP A 95 13.30 6.90 -3.08
N LEU A 96 12.02 7.08 -2.70
CA LEU A 96 10.89 6.51 -3.41
C LEU A 96 10.17 7.56 -4.26
N TYR A 97 9.98 7.25 -5.54
CA TYR A 97 9.10 8.05 -6.38
C TYR A 97 7.65 7.65 -6.15
N VAL A 98 7.07 8.19 -5.09
CA VAL A 98 5.66 8.00 -4.73
C VAL A 98 5.06 9.36 -4.35
N HIS A 99 3.82 9.61 -4.77
CA HIS A 99 3.13 10.87 -4.51
C HIS A 99 2.15 10.78 -3.37
N PHE A 100 1.56 9.60 -3.19
CA PHE A 100 0.59 9.34 -2.14
C PHE A 100 0.87 8.01 -1.48
N ILE A 101 0.79 7.99 -0.16
CA ILE A 101 0.81 6.76 0.65
C ILE A 101 -0.36 6.83 1.63
N THR A 102 -1.12 5.74 1.71
CA THR A 102 -2.20 5.59 2.68
C THR A 102 -1.84 4.58 3.76
N ALA A 103 -2.22 4.89 5.00
CA ALA A 103 -2.06 4.00 6.13
C ALA A 103 -3.26 4.04 7.09
N ALA A 104 -3.48 2.96 7.82
CA ALA A 104 -4.55 2.84 8.80
C ALA A 104 -4.01 2.36 10.16
N ALA A 105 -4.24 3.14 11.20
CA ALA A 105 -3.65 2.93 12.53
C ALA A 105 -3.94 1.55 13.12
N HIS A 106 -5.13 0.99 12.88
CA HIS A 106 -5.53 -0.31 13.42
C HIS A 106 -4.74 -1.50 12.86
N LYS A 107 -3.92 -1.31 11.83
CA LYS A 107 -3.04 -2.34 11.27
C LYS A 107 -1.68 -2.42 11.97
N PHE A 108 -1.36 -1.39 12.77
CA PHE A 108 -0.17 -1.35 13.61
C PHE A 108 -0.54 -0.99 15.06
N HIS A 109 -1.60 -1.63 15.58
CA HIS A 109 -2.06 -1.55 16.98
C HIS A 109 -2.54 -0.17 17.45
N GLY A 110 -2.78 0.76 16.53
CA GLY A 110 -3.37 2.06 16.82
C GLY A 110 -4.90 2.03 16.85
N PRO A 111 -5.54 3.16 17.19
CA PRO A 111 -6.99 3.25 17.31
C PRO A 111 -7.69 3.10 15.95
N LYS A 112 -8.83 2.38 15.94
CA LYS A 112 -9.71 2.27 14.77
C LYS A 112 -10.26 3.65 14.37
N GLY A 113 -10.57 3.82 13.07
CA GLY A 113 -11.12 5.06 12.54
C GLY A 113 -10.08 6.16 12.32
N ASN A 114 -8.81 5.89 12.54
CA ASN A 114 -7.70 6.80 12.31
C ASN A 114 -6.76 6.22 11.24
N GLY A 115 -6.23 7.10 10.43
CA GLY A 115 -5.26 6.80 9.40
C GLY A 115 -4.64 8.10 8.89
N PHE A 116 -3.72 8.01 7.97
CA PHE A 116 -3.15 9.18 7.31
C PHE A 116 -2.99 8.97 5.80
N LEU A 117 -2.98 10.08 5.11
CA LEU A 117 -2.57 10.19 3.71
C LEU A 117 -1.31 11.05 3.67
N TYR A 118 -0.19 10.47 3.25
CA TYR A 118 0.96 11.27 2.82
C TYR A 118 0.68 11.82 1.44
N VAL A 119 0.97 13.09 1.26
CA VAL A 119 0.89 13.79 -0.04
C VAL A 119 2.24 14.47 -0.25
N ARG A 120 2.92 14.14 -1.35
CA ARG A 120 4.19 14.77 -1.71
C ARG A 120 3.96 16.26 -1.97
N GLU A 121 4.88 17.11 -1.55
CA GLU A 121 4.65 18.57 -1.51
C GLU A 121 4.48 19.24 -2.87
N ASP A 122 4.97 18.61 -3.95
CA ASP A 122 4.79 19.10 -5.32
C ASP A 122 3.39 18.78 -5.91
N ILE A 123 2.56 18.03 -5.16
CA ILE A 123 1.21 17.68 -5.58
C ILE A 123 0.17 18.55 -4.87
N SER A 124 -0.72 19.13 -5.65
CA SER A 124 -1.88 19.86 -5.14
C SER A 124 -3.15 19.02 -5.34
N ILE A 125 -3.89 18.80 -4.26
CA ILE A 125 -5.20 18.15 -4.27
C ILE A 125 -6.28 19.10 -3.75
N LYS A 126 -7.51 18.88 -4.20
CA LYS A 126 -8.68 19.58 -3.66
C LYS A 126 -9.29 18.78 -2.52
N PRO A 127 -9.84 19.43 -1.48
CA PRO A 127 -10.53 18.74 -0.42
C PRO A 127 -11.77 18.00 -0.97
N LEU A 128 -12.00 16.79 -0.47
CA LEU A 128 -13.27 16.08 -0.71
C LEU A 128 -14.35 16.51 0.30
N ILE A 129 -13.95 16.84 1.53
CA ILE A 129 -14.83 17.31 2.60
C ILE A 129 -14.53 18.79 2.83
N TYR A 130 -15.51 19.64 2.58
CA TYR A 130 -15.42 21.09 2.72
C TYR A 130 -15.87 21.55 4.11
N GLY A 131 -15.33 22.67 4.59
CA GLY A 131 -15.66 23.29 5.88
C GLY A 131 -14.56 24.21 6.37
N GLY A 132 -14.08 24.02 7.58
CA GLY A 132 -12.97 24.77 8.16
C GLY A 132 -11.62 24.42 7.54
N SER A 133 -10.56 25.10 8.01
CA SER A 133 -9.21 25.04 7.44
C SER A 133 -8.33 23.89 8.02
N GLN A 134 -8.94 22.91 8.65
CA GLN A 134 -8.22 21.77 9.23
C GLN A 134 -7.42 21.04 8.15
N GLU A 135 -6.43 20.27 8.59
CA GLU A 135 -5.52 19.50 7.71
C GLU A 135 -5.00 20.33 6.52
N ARG A 136 -4.57 21.56 6.78
CA ARG A 136 -4.06 22.51 5.76
C ARG A 136 -5.06 22.77 4.63
N ASN A 137 -6.35 22.88 4.92
CA ASN A 137 -7.47 22.99 3.98
C ASN A 137 -7.68 21.74 3.08
N LEU A 138 -7.11 20.62 3.40
CA LEU A 138 -7.26 19.39 2.59
C LEU A 138 -8.40 18.50 3.11
N ARG A 139 -8.77 18.63 4.38
CA ARG A 139 -9.86 17.87 4.99
C ARG A 139 -10.45 18.64 6.16
N ALA A 140 -11.65 19.16 6.01
CA ALA A 140 -12.33 19.90 7.06
C ALA A 140 -12.89 18.99 8.17
N GLY A 141 -13.19 19.58 9.31
CA GLY A 141 -13.69 18.92 10.52
C GLY A 141 -12.66 18.93 11.64
N THR A 142 -13.12 19.13 12.87
CA THR A 142 -12.27 19.16 14.06
C THR A 142 -11.41 17.90 14.14
N GLU A 143 -10.12 18.07 14.41
CA GLU A 143 -9.14 16.99 14.47
C GLU A 143 -9.47 16.04 15.64
N ASN A 144 -9.42 14.74 15.39
CA ASN A 144 -9.52 13.72 16.42
C ASN A 144 -8.16 13.60 17.16
N VAL A 145 -7.86 14.56 18.02
CA VAL A 145 -6.56 14.68 18.72
C VAL A 145 -6.21 13.39 19.47
N TYR A 146 -7.16 12.77 20.13
CA TYR A 146 -6.94 11.52 20.88
C TYR A 146 -6.55 10.36 19.95
N GLY A 147 -7.25 10.23 18.85
CA GLY A 147 -6.95 9.22 17.84
C GLY A 147 -5.61 9.46 17.14
N ILE A 148 -5.29 10.71 16.85
CA ILE A 148 -4.01 11.12 16.25
C ILE A 148 -2.85 10.82 17.21
N ALA A 149 -2.98 11.16 18.48
CA ALA A 149 -1.96 10.85 19.50
C ALA A 149 -1.76 9.33 19.66
N GLY A 150 -2.86 8.56 19.65
CA GLY A 150 -2.81 7.10 19.69
C GLY A 150 -2.16 6.49 18.46
N LEU A 151 -2.46 7.01 17.25
CA LEU A 151 -1.83 6.61 15.99
C LEU A 151 -0.33 6.89 16.03
N SER A 152 0.06 8.11 16.44
CA SER A 152 1.46 8.52 16.54
C SER A 152 2.24 7.61 17.49
N LYS A 153 1.66 7.32 18.67
CA LYS A 153 2.31 6.44 19.65
C LYS A 153 2.42 5.00 19.15
N ALA A 154 1.41 4.48 18.49
CA ALA A 154 1.44 3.15 17.89
C ALA A 154 2.53 3.04 16.83
N LEU A 155 2.65 4.05 15.95
CA LEU A 155 3.68 4.11 14.93
C LEU A 155 5.09 4.15 15.53
N GLU A 156 5.31 5.01 16.54
CA GLU A 156 6.58 5.12 17.27
C GLU A 156 7.01 3.77 17.87
N VAL A 157 6.09 3.09 18.58
CA VAL A 157 6.37 1.79 19.21
C VAL A 157 6.67 0.73 18.16
N SER A 158 5.86 0.66 17.08
CA SER A 158 6.05 -0.33 16.02
C SER A 158 7.39 -0.16 15.29
N TYR A 159 7.82 1.07 15.03
CA TYR A 159 9.13 1.32 14.40
C TYR A 159 10.32 1.12 15.35
N ARG A 160 10.13 1.35 16.66
CA ARG A 160 11.16 1.07 17.66
C ARG A 160 11.50 -0.41 17.71
N ASP A 161 10.48 -1.25 17.69
CA ASP A 161 10.59 -2.69 17.90
C ASP A 161 10.48 -3.50 16.58
N LEU A 162 10.59 -2.82 15.43
CA LEU A 162 10.31 -3.36 14.09
C LEU A 162 11.08 -4.64 13.77
N ASP A 163 12.40 -4.61 13.99
CA ASP A 163 13.27 -5.71 13.57
C ASP A 163 13.03 -6.97 14.44
N GLU A 164 12.71 -6.79 15.71
CA GLU A 164 12.35 -7.88 16.63
C GLU A 164 10.99 -8.49 16.24
N HIS A 165 9.98 -7.63 16.00
CA HIS A 165 8.65 -8.09 15.57
C HIS A 165 8.71 -8.82 14.24
N ARG A 166 9.44 -8.29 13.27
CA ARG A 166 9.60 -8.91 11.95
C ARG A 166 10.23 -10.31 12.09
N LYS A 167 11.33 -10.42 12.81
CA LYS A 167 12.00 -11.71 13.08
C LYS A 167 11.04 -12.71 13.72
N HIS A 168 10.29 -12.31 14.72
CA HIS A 168 9.31 -13.18 15.40
C HIS A 168 8.22 -13.68 14.45
N ILE A 169 7.68 -12.80 13.59
CA ILE A 169 6.67 -13.18 12.59
C ILE A 169 7.27 -14.18 11.57
N GLU A 170 8.48 -13.91 11.08
CA GLU A 170 9.18 -14.79 10.15
C GLU A 170 9.45 -16.17 10.74
N GLU A 171 9.82 -16.26 12.03
CA GLU A 171 10.01 -17.52 12.76
C GLU A 171 8.70 -18.32 12.85
N ILE A 172 7.60 -17.70 13.22
CA ILE A 172 6.27 -18.36 13.30
C ILE A 172 5.80 -18.79 11.90
N LYS A 173 5.94 -17.94 10.90
CA LYS A 173 5.58 -18.26 9.52
C LYS A 173 6.38 -19.44 8.99
N SER A 174 7.70 -19.45 9.21
CA SER A 174 8.58 -20.56 8.84
C SER A 174 8.19 -21.87 9.53
N TYR A 175 7.95 -21.82 10.84
CA TYR A 175 7.48 -22.97 11.60
C TYR A 175 6.17 -23.53 11.06
N THR A 176 5.20 -22.64 10.76
CA THR A 176 3.89 -23.04 10.24
C THR A 176 4.00 -23.70 8.86
N ILE A 177 4.78 -23.11 7.95
CA ILE A 177 5.01 -23.65 6.60
C ILE A 177 5.64 -25.04 6.68
N ASN A 178 6.68 -25.21 7.50
CA ASN A 178 7.37 -26.49 7.66
C ASN A 178 6.45 -27.55 8.28
N SER A 179 5.72 -27.21 9.33
CA SER A 179 4.77 -28.11 9.96
C SER A 179 3.66 -28.58 9.01
N LEU A 180 3.15 -27.68 8.16
CA LEU A 180 2.14 -28.02 7.15
C LEU A 180 2.73 -28.96 6.08
N LYS A 181 3.96 -28.71 5.61
CA LYS A 181 4.65 -29.58 4.64
C LYS A 181 4.89 -30.99 5.18
N GLU A 182 5.19 -31.11 6.48
CA GLU A 182 5.38 -32.39 7.13
C GLU A 182 4.07 -33.14 7.40
N ALA A 183 3.02 -32.43 7.78
CA ALA A 183 1.74 -33.00 8.17
C ALA A 183 0.81 -33.35 6.98
N ILE A 184 0.91 -32.62 5.87
CA ILE A 184 -0.04 -32.71 4.75
C ILE A 184 0.70 -33.01 3.46
N SER A 185 0.50 -34.23 2.93
CA SER A 185 1.05 -34.62 1.64
C SER A 185 0.40 -33.81 0.51
N GLY A 186 1.23 -33.21 -0.37
CA GLY A 186 0.76 -32.43 -1.53
C GLY A 186 0.23 -31.04 -1.18
N VAL A 187 0.54 -30.50 0.01
CA VAL A 187 0.20 -29.11 0.32
C VAL A 187 0.94 -28.15 -0.62
N GLU A 188 0.20 -27.21 -1.17
CA GLU A 188 0.73 -26.13 -2.03
C GLU A 188 0.51 -24.78 -1.36
N PHE A 189 1.38 -23.83 -1.66
CA PHE A 189 1.33 -22.46 -1.14
C PHE A 189 1.14 -21.48 -2.28
N ASN A 190 0.16 -20.60 -2.14
CA ASN A 190 -0.13 -19.59 -3.16
C ASN A 190 0.76 -18.35 -3.01
N GLY A 191 1.05 -17.72 -4.16
CA GLY A 191 1.86 -16.52 -4.23
C GLY A 191 3.29 -16.74 -3.72
N ALA A 192 3.87 -15.71 -3.13
CA ALA A 192 5.23 -15.71 -2.59
C ALA A 192 5.30 -16.05 -1.10
N CYS A 193 4.29 -16.68 -0.49
CA CYS A 193 4.23 -16.81 0.97
C CYS A 193 5.38 -17.64 1.58
N THR A 194 6.14 -18.38 0.78
CA THR A 194 7.35 -19.10 1.22
C THR A 194 8.64 -18.31 0.99
N ASP A 195 8.55 -17.15 0.38
CA ASP A 195 9.66 -16.23 0.10
C ASP A 195 9.51 -15.00 1.01
N PHE A 196 10.32 -14.95 2.06
CA PHE A 196 10.23 -13.91 3.11
C PHE A 196 10.72 -12.54 2.65
N ASP A 197 11.48 -12.46 1.56
CA ASP A 197 11.93 -11.19 0.98
C ASP A 197 10.85 -10.54 0.11
N ASN A 198 9.94 -11.35 -0.46
CA ASN A 198 8.91 -10.94 -1.39
C ASN A 198 7.47 -11.13 -0.87
N SER A 199 7.29 -11.41 0.42
CA SER A 199 5.96 -11.51 1.03
C SER A 199 5.93 -11.04 2.48
N LEU A 200 4.76 -10.47 2.85
CA LEU A 200 4.43 -10.06 4.22
C LEU A 200 4.32 -11.27 5.16
#